data_851fdb396b0c92552ef9b5572fdf3602
#
_entry.id   851fdb396b0c92552ef9b5572fdf3602
#
_cell.length_a   1.000
_cell.length_b   1.000
_cell.length_c   1.000
_cell.angle_alpha   90.00
_cell.angle_beta   90.00
_cell.angle_gamma   90.00
#
_symmetry.space_group_name_H-M   'P 1'
#
loop_
_entity.id
_entity.type
_entity.pdbx_description
1 polymer ?
#
loop_
_entity_poly.entity_id
_entity_poly.type
_entity_poly.pdbx_seq_one_letter_code
_entity_poly.pdbx_strand_id
1 'polypeptide(L)'
;MPAGAARELRRRYTAADLGAFTRDEASRFVPAGSGDPQNDVVLAWELLYRLEPELYERLARAERLHPGVVDWLPDEVDRIAEVGAGTGRLTMELIQRGQHIVAVEPALALRRILQRKLTAADHGERVRVIHGFFDQVPLPDDFAGLVVACSAFTPSPGHGGEAGLAEMERVCRPGGRVVIIWPNHLDWLATRGYRYVSFPGPMYVEFGSYHEAVELAEIFYPKAASEVRRRGSRKVPFEVLGINPPRDLAFKVLPE
;
A
#
# COMPACT_ATOMS: atom_id res chain seq x y z
N MET A 1 -3.03 -7.47 5.73
CA MET A 1 -3.70 -8.15 4.58
C MET A 1 -4.55 -9.28 5.12
N PRO A 2 -5.83 -9.41 4.75
CA PRO A 2 -6.69 -10.45 5.32
C PRO A 2 -6.25 -11.84 4.83
N ALA A 3 -5.99 -12.75 5.77
CA ALA A 3 -5.53 -14.11 5.50
C ALA A 3 -6.50 -14.96 4.64
N GLY A 4 -7.71 -14.49 4.39
CA GLY A 4 -8.73 -15.18 3.60
C GLY A 4 -8.76 -14.83 2.11
N ALA A 5 -8.17 -13.71 1.71
CA ALA A 5 -8.26 -13.18 0.34
C ALA A 5 -7.41 -13.94 -0.69
N ALA A 6 -6.50 -14.77 -0.24
CA ALA A 6 -5.35 -15.16 -1.04
C ALA A 6 -5.43 -16.51 -1.76
N ARG A 7 -6.51 -17.30 -1.62
CA ARG A 7 -6.50 -18.64 -2.22
C ARG A 7 -6.52 -18.60 -3.74
N GLU A 8 -7.42 -17.82 -4.33
CA GLU A 8 -7.52 -17.72 -5.80
C GLU A 8 -6.35 -16.91 -6.37
N LEU A 9 -5.90 -15.87 -5.68
CA LEU A 9 -4.70 -15.14 -6.07
C LEU A 9 -3.47 -16.07 -6.12
N ARG A 10 -3.26 -16.89 -5.08
CA ARG A 10 -2.14 -17.84 -5.02
C ARG A 10 -2.17 -18.87 -6.14
N ARG A 11 -3.35 -19.35 -6.53
CA ARG A 11 -3.51 -20.32 -7.63
C ARG A 11 -3.15 -19.77 -9.01
N ARG A 12 -3.05 -18.45 -9.16
CA ARG A 12 -2.69 -17.81 -10.43
C ARG A 12 -1.21 -17.99 -10.77
N TYR A 13 -0.37 -18.23 -9.75
CA TYR A 13 1.08 -18.22 -9.91
C TYR A 13 1.70 -19.55 -9.53
N THR A 14 2.83 -19.86 -10.17
CA THR A 14 3.63 -21.07 -9.98
C THR A 14 5.09 -20.71 -9.72
N ALA A 15 5.93 -21.70 -9.41
CA ALA A 15 7.36 -21.50 -9.26
C ALA A 15 8.05 -20.95 -10.54
N ALA A 16 7.47 -21.20 -11.73
CA ALA A 16 7.99 -20.67 -13.00
C ALA A 16 7.89 -19.14 -13.06
N ASP A 17 6.90 -18.55 -12.39
CA ASP A 17 6.65 -17.10 -12.40
C ASP A 17 7.66 -16.32 -11.55
N LEU A 18 8.46 -17.01 -10.72
CA LEU A 18 9.54 -16.40 -9.93
C LEU A 18 10.61 -15.72 -10.80
N GLY A 19 10.69 -16.06 -12.08
CA GLY A 19 11.51 -15.34 -13.06
C GLY A 19 11.13 -13.86 -13.26
N ALA A 20 10.00 -13.42 -12.75
CA ALA A 20 9.58 -12.01 -12.77
C ALA A 20 10.37 -11.13 -11.76
N PHE A 21 11.04 -11.74 -10.78
CA PHE A 21 11.88 -11.01 -9.83
C PHE A 21 13.28 -10.74 -10.38
N THR A 22 13.80 -9.55 -10.12
CA THR A 22 15.25 -9.31 -10.20
C THR A 22 15.98 -10.11 -9.12
N ARG A 23 17.31 -10.22 -9.22
CA ARG A 23 18.11 -10.94 -8.21
C ARG A 23 17.95 -10.35 -6.80
N ASP A 24 17.92 -9.03 -6.71
CA ASP A 24 17.77 -8.31 -5.44
C ASP A 24 16.37 -8.50 -4.85
N GLU A 25 15.32 -8.36 -5.66
CA GLU A 25 13.95 -8.64 -5.24
C GLU A 25 13.77 -10.10 -4.81
N ALA A 26 14.32 -11.05 -5.54
CA ALA A 26 14.23 -12.46 -5.18
C ALA A 26 14.87 -12.74 -3.80
N SER A 27 16.02 -12.12 -3.49
CA SER A 27 16.65 -12.27 -2.18
C SER A 27 15.81 -11.74 -1.00
N ARG A 28 14.90 -10.81 -1.26
CA ARG A 28 14.02 -10.17 -0.26
C ARG A 28 12.68 -10.88 -0.11
N PHE A 29 12.07 -11.27 -1.22
CA PHE A 29 10.68 -11.75 -1.27
C PHE A 29 10.54 -13.26 -1.41
N VAL A 30 11.61 -13.97 -1.82
CA VAL A 30 11.59 -15.43 -1.96
C VAL A 30 12.48 -16.05 -0.89
N PRO A 31 11.93 -16.45 0.28
CA PRO A 31 12.70 -17.06 1.34
C PRO A 31 13.41 -18.35 0.86
N ALA A 32 14.64 -18.57 1.35
CA ALA A 32 15.39 -19.78 1.03
C ALA A 32 14.58 -21.04 1.45
N GLY A 33 14.36 -21.96 0.51
CA GLY A 33 13.61 -23.19 0.75
C GLY A 33 12.09 -23.07 0.61
N SER A 34 11.53 -21.90 0.38
CA SER A 34 10.14 -21.69 0.00
C SER A 34 10.10 -21.11 -1.42
N GLY A 35 9.47 -21.71 -2.33
CA GLY A 35 9.44 -21.25 -3.72
C GLY A 35 8.12 -21.54 -4.39
N ASP A 36 7.09 -21.84 -3.59
CA ASP A 36 5.77 -22.12 -4.11
C ASP A 36 4.79 -20.98 -3.78
N PRO A 37 4.50 -20.09 -4.76
CA PRO A 37 3.53 -19.00 -4.59
C PRO A 37 2.14 -19.47 -4.15
N GLN A 38 1.80 -20.74 -4.41
CA GLN A 38 0.50 -21.30 -4.02
C GLN A 38 0.38 -21.49 -2.50
N ASN A 39 1.51 -21.61 -1.81
CA ASN A 39 1.57 -21.73 -0.36
C ASN A 39 1.90 -20.41 0.34
N ASP A 40 2.40 -19.41 -0.39
CA ASP A 40 2.84 -18.12 0.17
C ASP A 40 2.02 -16.95 -0.38
N VAL A 41 1.24 -16.34 0.52
CA VAL A 41 0.38 -15.20 0.18
C VAL A 41 1.17 -13.93 -0.15
N VAL A 42 2.28 -13.72 0.53
CA VAL A 42 3.15 -12.54 0.30
C VAL A 42 3.74 -12.62 -1.09
N LEU A 43 4.29 -13.79 -1.42
CA LEU A 43 4.86 -14.04 -2.73
C LEU A 43 3.83 -13.91 -3.86
N ALA A 44 2.59 -14.36 -3.64
CA ALA A 44 1.52 -14.19 -4.63
C ALA A 44 1.18 -12.70 -4.88
N TRP A 45 1.18 -11.85 -3.84
CA TRP A 45 1.01 -10.41 -3.99
C TRP A 45 2.18 -9.77 -4.73
N GLU A 46 3.40 -10.16 -4.40
CA GLU A 46 4.60 -9.65 -5.07
C GLU A 46 4.62 -10.01 -6.57
N LEU A 47 4.15 -11.21 -6.92
CA LEU A 47 3.98 -11.61 -8.32
C LEU A 47 2.86 -10.83 -9.03
N LEU A 48 1.73 -10.59 -8.35
CA LEU A 48 0.67 -9.73 -8.87
C LEU A 48 1.20 -8.35 -9.26
N TYR A 49 1.99 -7.73 -8.41
CA TYR A 49 2.55 -6.39 -8.66
C TYR A 49 3.44 -6.34 -9.92
N ARG A 50 4.06 -7.45 -10.29
CA ARG A 50 4.99 -7.54 -11.42
C ARG A 50 4.33 -8.03 -12.70
N LEU A 51 3.48 -9.02 -12.59
CA LEU A 51 2.89 -9.73 -13.74
C LEU A 51 1.52 -9.18 -14.14
N GLU A 52 0.72 -8.74 -13.17
CA GLU A 52 -0.64 -8.25 -13.39
C GLU A 52 -0.89 -6.88 -12.72
N PRO A 53 -0.02 -5.87 -12.94
CA PRO A 53 -0.09 -4.60 -12.23
C PRO A 53 -1.40 -3.82 -12.48
N GLU A 54 -2.03 -3.99 -13.65
CA GLU A 54 -3.32 -3.36 -13.97
C GLU A 54 -4.47 -4.01 -13.17
N LEU A 55 -4.39 -5.31 -12.87
CA LEU A 55 -5.35 -5.97 -12.00
C LEU A 55 -5.25 -5.41 -10.56
N TYR A 56 -4.01 -5.20 -10.08
CA TYR A 56 -3.79 -4.54 -8.79
C TYR A 56 -4.29 -3.08 -8.80
N GLU A 57 -4.04 -2.32 -9.88
CA GLU A 57 -4.52 -0.93 -9.98
C GLU A 57 -6.05 -0.85 -9.91
N ARG A 58 -6.76 -1.78 -10.54
CA ARG A 58 -8.23 -1.85 -10.46
C ARG A 58 -8.71 -2.02 -9.04
N LEU A 59 -8.07 -2.91 -8.26
CA LEU A 59 -8.36 -3.09 -6.84
C LEU A 59 -8.03 -1.84 -6.04
N ALA A 60 -6.80 -1.32 -6.17
CA ALA A 60 -6.32 -0.17 -5.43
C ALA A 60 -7.18 1.08 -5.65
N ARG A 61 -7.65 1.30 -6.87
CA ARG A 61 -8.55 2.39 -7.24
C ARG A 61 -9.94 2.25 -6.60
N ALA A 62 -10.42 1.03 -6.42
CA ALA A 62 -11.73 0.77 -5.84
C ALA A 62 -11.76 0.97 -4.31
N GLU A 63 -10.63 0.75 -3.63
CA GLU A 63 -10.46 0.86 -2.17
C GLU A 63 -9.98 2.27 -1.78
N ARG A 64 -10.88 3.25 -1.84
CA ARG A 64 -10.55 4.65 -1.51
C ARG A 64 -10.30 4.85 -0.02
N LEU A 65 -9.38 5.77 0.31
CA LEU A 65 -9.15 6.22 1.68
C LEU A 65 -10.35 7.00 2.21
N HIS A 66 -10.57 6.90 3.53
CA HIS A 66 -11.55 7.75 4.19
C HIS A 66 -11.10 9.22 4.10
N PRO A 67 -11.98 10.18 3.74
CA PRO A 67 -11.61 11.59 3.65
C PRO A 67 -10.92 12.12 4.92
N GLY A 68 -11.41 11.75 6.10
CA GLY A 68 -10.82 12.15 7.37
C GLY A 68 -9.36 11.69 7.56
N VAL A 69 -8.93 10.59 6.92
CA VAL A 69 -7.51 10.19 6.92
C VAL A 69 -6.68 11.21 6.14
N VAL A 70 -7.16 11.60 4.96
CA VAL A 70 -6.49 12.58 4.10
C VAL A 70 -6.48 13.96 4.78
N ASP A 71 -7.62 14.39 5.34
CA ASP A 71 -7.75 15.69 6.02
C ASP A 71 -6.92 15.80 7.30
N TRP A 72 -6.60 14.66 7.93
CA TRP A 72 -5.75 14.63 9.12
C TRP A 72 -4.25 14.85 8.82
N LEU A 73 -3.81 14.54 7.61
CA LEU A 73 -2.42 14.76 7.20
C LEU A 73 -2.13 16.27 7.21
N PRO A 74 -0.90 16.67 7.60
CA PRO A 74 -0.55 18.08 7.63
C PRO A 74 -0.60 18.71 6.24
N ASP A 75 -1.04 19.95 6.17
CA ASP A 75 -0.99 20.80 4.99
C ASP A 75 0.37 21.49 4.86
N GLU A 76 0.67 21.96 3.65
CA GLU A 76 1.84 22.81 3.33
C GLU A 76 3.19 22.20 3.74
N VAL A 77 3.31 20.88 3.62
CA VAL A 77 4.56 20.17 3.91
C VAL A 77 5.56 20.43 2.76
N ASP A 78 6.75 20.94 3.08
CA ASP A 78 7.79 21.18 2.07
C ASP A 78 8.17 19.88 1.34
N ARG A 79 8.51 18.82 2.10
CA ARG A 79 8.89 17.53 1.54
C ARG A 79 8.10 16.38 2.19
N ILE A 80 7.57 15.52 1.35
CA ILE A 80 6.90 14.28 1.75
C ILE A 80 7.65 13.10 1.15
N ALA A 81 7.90 12.06 1.94
CA ALA A 81 8.36 10.76 1.47
C ALA A 81 7.24 9.73 1.66
N GLU A 82 6.76 9.13 0.58
CA GLU A 82 5.82 8.01 0.60
C GLU A 82 6.58 6.73 0.32
N VAL A 83 6.50 5.74 1.23
CA VAL A 83 7.20 4.46 1.12
C VAL A 83 6.19 3.34 0.85
N GLY A 84 6.40 2.60 -0.23
CA GLY A 84 5.43 1.63 -0.74
C GLY A 84 4.27 2.31 -1.50
N ALA A 85 4.61 3.22 -2.42
CA ALA A 85 3.62 4.04 -3.13
C ALA A 85 2.67 3.25 -4.05
N GLY A 86 3.06 2.05 -4.47
CA GLY A 86 2.27 1.22 -5.36
C GLY A 86 1.94 1.92 -6.67
N THR A 87 0.67 1.91 -7.02
CA THR A 87 0.13 2.62 -8.18
C THR A 87 -0.34 4.05 -7.85
N GLY A 88 -0.08 4.55 -6.61
CA GLY A 88 -0.32 5.94 -6.21
C GLY A 88 -1.69 6.21 -5.59
N ARG A 89 -2.29 5.26 -4.88
CA ARG A 89 -3.54 5.49 -4.13
C ARG A 89 -3.43 6.70 -3.22
N LEU A 90 -2.37 6.74 -2.40
CA LEU A 90 -2.12 7.84 -1.48
C LEU A 90 -1.35 8.99 -2.18
N THR A 91 -0.42 8.71 -3.08
CA THR A 91 0.36 9.73 -3.80
C THR A 91 -0.53 10.82 -4.39
N MET A 92 -1.64 10.44 -5.04
CA MET A 92 -2.56 11.37 -5.68
C MET A 92 -3.27 12.30 -4.66
N GLU A 93 -3.50 11.85 -3.43
CA GLU A 93 -4.03 12.67 -2.33
C GLU A 93 -2.95 13.60 -1.74
N LEU A 94 -1.70 13.13 -1.65
CA LEU A 94 -0.58 13.90 -1.11
C LEU A 94 -0.21 15.12 -1.97
N ILE A 95 -0.53 15.13 -3.25
CA ILE A 95 -0.27 16.24 -4.17
C ILE A 95 -0.89 17.55 -3.67
N GLN A 96 -2.01 17.48 -2.96
CA GLN A 96 -2.67 18.64 -2.39
C GLN A 96 -2.03 19.11 -1.05
N ARG A 97 -1.12 18.32 -0.47
CA ARG A 97 -0.55 18.52 0.88
C ARG A 97 0.91 18.91 0.88
N GLY A 98 1.67 18.58 -0.17
CA GLY A 98 3.12 18.79 -0.23
C GLY A 98 3.59 19.53 -1.46
N GLN A 99 4.72 20.25 -1.32
CA GLN A 99 5.35 20.93 -2.44
C GLN A 99 6.20 19.95 -3.26
N HIS A 100 6.97 19.10 -2.58
CA HIS A 100 7.84 18.09 -3.18
C HIS A 100 7.55 16.71 -2.58
N ILE A 101 7.17 15.76 -3.41
CA ILE A 101 6.85 14.41 -3.00
C ILE A 101 7.85 13.43 -3.63
N VAL A 102 8.41 12.54 -2.81
CA VAL A 102 9.17 11.39 -3.31
C VAL A 102 8.40 10.12 -3.00
N ALA A 103 7.95 9.44 -4.05
CA ALA A 103 7.21 8.20 -4.00
C ALA A 103 8.18 7.02 -4.23
N VAL A 104 8.43 6.23 -3.19
CA VAL A 104 9.35 5.07 -3.21
C VAL A 104 8.55 3.80 -3.42
N GLU A 105 8.90 3.02 -4.46
CA GLU A 105 8.19 1.76 -4.79
C GLU A 105 9.18 0.76 -5.43
N PRO A 106 9.30 -0.49 -4.94
CA PRO A 106 10.21 -1.46 -5.52
C PRO A 106 9.76 -2.01 -6.89
N ALA A 107 8.46 -2.26 -7.09
CA ALA A 107 7.96 -2.89 -8.30
C ALA A 107 7.94 -1.92 -9.50
N LEU A 108 8.78 -2.19 -10.51
CA LEU A 108 8.88 -1.34 -11.71
C LEU A 108 7.53 -1.17 -12.43
N ALA A 109 6.72 -2.22 -12.49
CA ALA A 109 5.44 -2.17 -13.18
C ALA A 109 4.44 -1.21 -12.48
N LEU A 110 4.42 -1.20 -11.14
CA LEU A 110 3.60 -0.27 -10.36
C LEU A 110 4.10 1.17 -10.50
N ARG A 111 5.42 1.40 -10.45
CA ARG A 111 6.00 2.74 -10.71
C ARG A 111 5.59 3.29 -12.07
N ARG A 112 5.55 2.46 -13.12
CA ARG A 112 5.11 2.88 -14.47
C ARG A 112 3.64 3.31 -14.49
N ILE A 113 2.77 2.63 -13.76
CA ILE A 113 1.35 3.04 -13.63
C ILE A 113 1.28 4.39 -12.92
N LEU A 114 1.96 4.54 -11.79
CA LEU A 114 1.99 5.80 -11.05
C LEU A 114 2.51 6.95 -11.93
N GLN A 115 3.62 6.77 -12.63
CA GLN A 115 4.18 7.78 -13.54
C GLN A 115 3.20 8.19 -14.64
N ARG A 116 2.49 7.23 -15.27
CA ARG A 116 1.44 7.54 -16.26
C ARG A 116 0.32 8.39 -15.65
N LYS A 117 -0.13 8.08 -14.43
CA LYS A 117 -1.17 8.85 -13.73
C LYS A 117 -0.70 10.28 -13.44
N LEU A 118 0.53 10.44 -12.96
CA LEU A 118 1.12 11.76 -12.68
C LEU A 118 1.27 12.61 -13.95
N THR A 119 1.72 12.02 -15.05
CA THR A 119 1.82 12.70 -16.34
C THR A 119 0.44 13.12 -16.85
N ALA A 120 -0.56 12.24 -16.78
CA ALA A 120 -1.93 12.55 -17.20
C ALA A 120 -2.61 13.65 -16.37
N ALA A 121 -2.18 13.83 -15.11
CA ALA A 121 -2.69 14.84 -14.19
C ALA A 121 -1.82 16.11 -14.12
N ASP A 122 -0.77 16.22 -14.94
CA ASP A 122 0.20 17.33 -14.96
C ASP A 122 0.91 17.58 -13.61
N HIS A 123 1.25 16.50 -12.92
CA HIS A 123 1.94 16.56 -11.62
C HIS A 123 3.35 15.95 -11.62
N GLY A 124 3.90 15.68 -12.80
CA GLY A 124 5.20 15.01 -12.94
C GLY A 124 6.38 15.78 -12.33
N GLU A 125 6.31 17.09 -12.25
CA GLU A 125 7.37 17.93 -11.66
C GLU A 125 7.32 17.94 -10.12
N ARG A 126 6.16 17.73 -9.51
CA ARG A 126 5.97 17.78 -8.05
C ARG A 126 6.23 16.43 -7.39
N VAL A 127 6.14 15.33 -8.13
CA VAL A 127 6.26 13.97 -7.61
C VAL A 127 7.38 13.22 -8.33
N ARG A 128 8.43 12.90 -7.61
CA ARG A 128 9.52 12.05 -8.09
C ARG A 128 9.27 10.61 -7.68
N VAL A 129 9.05 9.71 -8.64
CA VAL A 129 8.89 8.27 -8.41
C VAL A 129 10.22 7.56 -8.53
N ILE A 130 10.66 6.88 -7.47
CA ILE A 130 11.97 6.22 -7.41
C ILE A 130 11.86 4.76 -6.98
N HIS A 131 12.88 3.98 -7.33
CA HIS A 131 13.05 2.62 -6.83
C HIS A 131 13.62 2.63 -5.41
N GLY A 132 13.08 1.81 -4.53
CA GLY A 132 13.59 1.60 -3.18
C GLY A 132 12.73 0.60 -2.42
N PHE A 133 13.26 0.08 -1.33
CA PHE A 133 12.61 -0.87 -0.43
C PHE A 133 12.35 -0.20 0.93
N PHE A 134 11.48 -0.80 1.75
CA PHE A 134 11.20 -0.28 3.09
C PHE A 134 12.44 -0.23 3.98
N ASP A 135 13.28 -1.26 3.94
CA ASP A 135 14.49 -1.40 4.74
C ASP A 135 15.74 -0.72 4.13
N GLN A 136 15.56 -0.04 3.02
CA GLN A 136 16.61 0.68 2.29
C GLN A 136 15.98 1.81 1.48
N VAL A 137 15.51 2.84 2.16
CA VAL A 137 14.91 4.02 1.53
C VAL A 137 16.03 4.90 0.96
N PRO A 138 16.09 5.14 -0.37
CA PRO A 138 17.20 5.86 -1.00
C PRO A 138 17.07 7.39 -0.85
N LEU A 139 16.87 7.85 0.37
CA LEU A 139 16.77 9.25 0.76
C LEU A 139 17.73 9.51 1.94
N PRO A 140 18.28 10.73 2.07
CA PRO A 140 19.12 11.08 3.19
C PRO A 140 18.34 11.11 4.51
N ASP A 141 19.07 11.16 5.62
CA ASP A 141 18.53 11.43 6.94
C ASP A 141 17.81 12.79 6.94
N ASP A 142 16.79 12.93 7.77
CA ASP A 142 16.06 14.19 8.00
C ASP A 142 15.49 14.85 6.72
N PHE A 143 15.22 14.04 5.69
CA PHE A 143 14.81 14.53 4.38
C PHE A 143 13.42 15.17 4.36
N ALA A 144 12.43 14.58 5.05
CA ALA A 144 11.01 14.91 4.90
C ALA A 144 10.35 15.32 6.21
N GLY A 145 9.44 16.30 6.15
CA GLY A 145 8.58 16.65 7.28
C GLY A 145 7.43 15.67 7.53
N LEU A 146 7.06 14.90 6.50
CA LEU A 146 6.10 13.81 6.57
C LEU A 146 6.67 12.59 5.85
N VAL A 147 6.76 11.48 6.56
CA VAL A 147 7.06 10.16 5.98
C VAL A 147 5.85 9.26 6.16
N VAL A 148 5.33 8.69 5.07
CA VAL A 148 4.06 7.98 5.11
C VAL A 148 4.11 6.67 4.33
N ALA A 149 3.40 5.64 4.83
CA ALA A 149 3.13 4.40 4.11
C ALA A 149 1.63 4.06 4.22
N CYS A 150 1.05 3.50 3.15
CA CYS A 150 -0.36 3.14 3.11
C CYS A 150 -0.55 1.66 2.77
N SER A 151 -1.17 0.88 3.69
CA SER A 151 -1.60 -0.52 3.46
C SER A 151 -0.48 -1.52 3.08
N ALA A 152 0.78 -1.10 3.16
CA ALA A 152 1.91 -1.90 2.69
C ALA A 152 2.81 -2.37 3.84
N PHE A 153 2.72 -1.74 5.03
CA PHE A 153 3.64 -1.92 6.13
C PHE A 153 3.19 -3.01 7.11
N THR A 154 4.05 -3.98 7.40
CA THR A 154 3.79 -5.05 8.38
C THR A 154 5.04 -5.35 9.22
N PRO A 155 4.92 -6.10 10.34
CA PRO A 155 6.08 -6.58 11.11
C PRO A 155 7.01 -7.51 10.35
N SER A 156 6.59 -8.06 9.21
CA SER A 156 7.42 -8.94 8.38
C SER A 156 8.60 -8.17 7.77
N PRO A 157 9.84 -8.69 7.82
CA PRO A 157 11.01 -8.03 7.22
C PRO A 157 10.82 -7.70 5.73
N GLY A 158 10.18 -8.57 4.95
CA GLY A 158 9.89 -8.32 3.52
C GLY A 158 8.92 -7.16 3.27
N HIS A 159 8.14 -6.78 4.28
CA HIS A 159 7.15 -5.69 4.21
C HIS A 159 7.42 -4.60 5.25
N GLY A 160 8.68 -4.27 5.48
CA GLY A 160 9.12 -3.22 6.37
C GLY A 160 9.76 -3.74 7.66
N GLY A 161 9.00 -4.31 8.56
CA GLY A 161 9.49 -4.78 9.87
C GLY A 161 10.15 -3.68 10.68
N GLU A 162 11.05 -4.06 11.57
CA GLU A 162 11.82 -3.11 12.41
C GLU A 162 12.74 -2.22 11.55
N ALA A 163 13.42 -2.81 10.56
CA ALA A 163 14.33 -2.09 9.70
C ALA A 163 13.59 -1.01 8.88
N GLY A 164 12.40 -1.32 8.38
CA GLY A 164 11.59 -0.37 7.63
C GLY A 164 11.05 0.76 8.50
N LEU A 165 10.63 0.51 9.76
CA LEU A 165 10.27 1.58 10.68
C LEU A 165 11.46 2.49 10.97
N ALA A 166 12.64 1.90 11.23
CA ALA A 166 13.87 2.66 11.46
C ALA A 166 14.23 3.54 10.25
N GLU A 167 14.08 3.04 9.02
CA GLU A 167 14.31 3.81 7.80
C GLU A 167 13.30 4.95 7.64
N MET A 168 12.00 4.71 7.89
CA MET A 168 10.99 5.77 7.85
C MET A 168 11.28 6.85 8.90
N GLU A 169 11.70 6.47 10.11
CA GLU A 169 12.08 7.40 11.17
C GLU A 169 13.38 8.15 10.82
N ARG A 170 14.38 7.49 10.22
CA ARG A 170 15.63 8.12 9.75
C ARG A 170 15.39 9.19 8.68
N VAL A 171 14.52 8.91 7.73
CA VAL A 171 14.18 9.83 6.63
C VAL A 171 13.33 11.00 7.11
N CYS A 172 12.63 10.85 8.23
CA CYS A 172 11.79 11.88 8.81
C CYS A 172 12.65 12.85 9.64
N ARG A 173 12.53 14.16 9.35
CA ARG A 173 13.27 15.19 10.11
C ARG A 173 12.80 15.30 11.56
N PRO A 174 13.62 15.85 12.47
CA PRO A 174 13.19 16.24 13.82
C PRO A 174 11.92 17.11 13.77
N GLY A 175 10.98 16.87 14.69
CA GLY A 175 9.66 17.50 14.71
C GLY A 175 8.70 17.03 13.61
N GLY A 176 9.16 16.20 12.67
CA GLY A 176 8.35 15.65 11.58
C GLY A 176 7.44 14.50 12.05
N ARG A 177 6.66 13.96 11.11
CA ARG A 177 5.70 12.88 11.40
C ARG A 177 5.96 11.66 10.53
N VAL A 178 5.97 10.48 11.17
CA VAL A 178 5.88 9.19 10.50
C VAL A 178 4.45 8.66 10.64
N VAL A 179 3.81 8.31 9.53
CA VAL A 179 2.39 7.91 9.49
C VAL A 179 2.22 6.60 8.74
N ILE A 180 1.57 5.63 9.37
CA ILE A 180 1.18 4.36 8.75
C ILE A 180 -0.34 4.40 8.58
N ILE A 181 -0.82 4.54 7.36
CA ILE A 181 -2.25 4.56 7.02
C ILE A 181 -2.72 3.13 6.79
N TRP A 182 -3.93 2.83 7.30
CA TRP A 182 -4.56 1.51 7.21
C TRP A 182 -3.67 0.42 7.83
N PRO A 183 -3.27 0.56 9.10
CA PRO A 183 -2.38 -0.37 9.77
C PRO A 183 -3.09 -1.67 10.13
N ASN A 184 -2.39 -2.81 9.96
CA ASN A 184 -2.92 -4.13 10.32
C ASN A 184 -2.40 -4.67 11.66
N HIS A 185 -1.41 -4.02 12.28
CA HIS A 185 -0.71 -4.51 13.47
C HIS A 185 -0.55 -3.39 14.53
N LEU A 186 -1.68 -2.93 15.07
CA LEU A 186 -1.73 -1.79 15.97
C LEU A 186 -0.91 -1.99 17.25
N ASP A 187 -0.99 -3.16 17.90
CA ASP A 187 -0.25 -3.45 19.13
C ASP A 187 1.26 -3.38 18.89
N TRP A 188 1.72 -3.88 17.76
CA TRP A 188 3.12 -3.81 17.37
C TRP A 188 3.60 -2.36 17.17
N LEU A 189 2.80 -1.51 16.55
CA LEU A 189 3.09 -0.09 16.38
C LEU A 189 3.02 0.67 17.71
N ALA A 190 2.03 0.36 18.56
CA ALA A 190 1.87 1.00 19.85
C ALA A 190 3.09 0.77 20.77
N THR A 191 3.67 -0.44 20.77
CA THR A 191 4.89 -0.73 21.56
C THR A 191 6.14 0.04 21.06
N ARG A 192 6.06 0.69 19.88
CA ARG A 192 7.11 1.54 19.27
C ARG A 192 6.80 3.03 19.36
N GLY A 193 5.81 3.39 20.18
CA GLY A 193 5.44 4.78 20.44
C GLY A 193 4.52 5.41 19.39
N TYR A 194 3.94 4.62 18.49
CA TYR A 194 2.92 5.11 17.55
C TYR A 194 1.57 5.26 18.26
N ARG A 195 0.90 6.37 18.01
CA ARG A 195 -0.45 6.66 18.48
C ARG A 195 -1.45 6.34 17.37
N TYR A 196 -2.66 5.94 17.72
CA TYR A 196 -3.70 5.52 16.78
C TYR A 196 -4.81 6.55 16.67
N VAL A 197 -5.31 6.74 15.44
CA VAL A 197 -6.48 7.57 15.12
C VAL A 197 -7.36 6.81 14.14
N SER A 198 -8.68 6.87 14.35
CA SER A 198 -9.68 6.29 13.45
C SER A 198 -10.82 7.28 13.20
N PHE A 199 -11.38 7.24 12.01
CA PHE A 199 -12.45 8.13 11.56
C PHE A 199 -13.73 7.33 11.38
N PRO A 200 -14.85 7.76 12.00
CA PRO A 200 -16.13 7.04 11.93
C PRO A 200 -16.82 7.25 10.58
N GLY A 201 -17.67 6.32 10.21
CA GLY A 201 -18.53 6.42 9.03
C GLY A 201 -18.54 5.14 8.19
N PRO A 202 -19.60 4.93 7.39
CA PRO A 202 -19.68 3.80 6.48
C PRO A 202 -18.73 3.99 5.31
N MET A 203 -18.03 2.92 4.94
CA MET A 203 -17.13 2.92 3.79
C MET A 203 -17.46 1.78 2.84
N TYR A 204 -17.20 2.03 1.58
CA TYR A 204 -17.51 1.12 0.49
C TYR A 204 -16.34 0.99 -0.46
N VAL A 205 -16.10 -0.22 -0.95
CA VAL A 205 -15.30 -0.43 -2.16
C VAL A 205 -16.16 -0.06 -3.36
N GLU A 206 -15.68 0.84 -4.21
CA GLU A 206 -16.41 1.32 -5.40
C GLU A 206 -15.72 0.84 -6.67
N PHE A 207 -16.17 -0.29 -7.19
CA PHE A 207 -15.67 -0.85 -8.45
C PHE A 207 -16.16 -0.05 -9.67
N GLY A 208 -15.47 -0.15 -10.80
CA GLY A 208 -15.86 0.53 -12.03
C GLY A 208 -17.21 0.07 -12.59
N SER A 209 -17.56 -1.21 -12.37
CA SER A 209 -18.84 -1.81 -12.76
C SER A 209 -19.24 -2.94 -11.81
N TYR A 210 -20.49 -3.42 -11.92
CA TYR A 210 -20.92 -4.64 -11.22
C TYR A 210 -20.13 -5.87 -11.67
N HIS A 211 -19.85 -5.98 -12.96
CA HIS A 211 -19.04 -7.09 -13.49
C HIS A 211 -17.64 -7.08 -12.88
N GLU A 212 -17.00 -5.92 -12.80
CA GLU A 212 -15.71 -5.76 -12.12
C GLU A 212 -15.78 -6.09 -10.63
N ALA A 213 -16.87 -5.73 -9.95
CA ALA A 213 -17.06 -6.08 -8.54
C ALA A 213 -17.09 -7.59 -8.32
N VAL A 214 -17.77 -8.34 -9.19
CA VAL A 214 -17.81 -9.80 -9.13
C VAL A 214 -16.44 -10.40 -9.44
N GLU A 215 -15.81 -9.98 -10.53
CA GLU A 215 -14.49 -10.48 -10.95
C GLU A 215 -13.44 -10.28 -9.85
N LEU A 216 -13.32 -9.04 -9.33
CA LEU A 216 -12.33 -8.75 -8.28
C LEU A 216 -12.67 -9.42 -6.95
N ALA A 217 -13.96 -9.59 -6.63
CA ALA A 217 -14.34 -10.33 -5.44
C ALA A 217 -13.97 -11.82 -5.53
N GLU A 218 -14.09 -12.45 -6.69
CA GLU A 218 -13.66 -13.85 -6.90
C GLU A 218 -12.16 -14.03 -6.66
N ILE A 219 -11.36 -13.05 -7.07
CA ILE A 219 -9.89 -13.12 -6.96
C ILE A 219 -9.44 -12.75 -5.53
N PHE A 220 -9.89 -11.60 -5.01
CA PHE A 220 -9.37 -11.01 -3.79
C PHE A 220 -10.21 -11.28 -2.53
N TYR A 221 -11.52 -11.54 -2.70
CA TYR A 221 -12.49 -11.74 -1.62
C TYR A 221 -13.36 -12.98 -1.87
N PRO A 222 -12.80 -14.15 -2.11
CA PRO A 222 -13.55 -15.33 -2.58
C PRO A 222 -14.68 -15.75 -1.63
N LYS A 223 -14.53 -15.51 -0.32
CA LYS A 223 -15.58 -15.77 0.67
C LYS A 223 -16.80 -14.85 0.52
N ALA A 224 -16.60 -13.65 -0.01
CA ALA A 224 -17.66 -12.66 -0.22
C ALA A 224 -18.25 -12.68 -1.63
N ALA A 225 -17.64 -13.39 -2.58
CA ALA A 225 -18.01 -13.33 -4.00
C ALA A 225 -19.50 -13.67 -4.27
N SER A 226 -20.07 -14.65 -3.56
CA SER A 226 -21.50 -14.99 -3.67
C SER A 226 -22.41 -13.85 -3.18
N GLU A 227 -22.04 -13.18 -2.10
CA GLU A 227 -22.79 -12.06 -1.54
C GLU A 227 -22.67 -10.82 -2.44
N VAL A 228 -21.49 -10.57 -3.04
CA VAL A 228 -21.30 -9.49 -4.04
C VAL A 228 -22.22 -9.73 -5.24
N ARG A 229 -22.30 -10.96 -5.77
CA ARG A 229 -23.22 -11.29 -6.86
C ARG A 229 -24.68 -11.05 -6.47
N ARG A 230 -25.08 -11.50 -5.27
CA ARG A 230 -26.47 -11.35 -4.78
C ARG A 230 -26.90 -9.87 -4.65
N ARG A 231 -25.96 -8.99 -4.28
CA ARG A 231 -26.21 -7.54 -4.11
C ARG A 231 -26.44 -6.82 -5.44
N GLY A 232 -25.92 -7.28 -6.53
CA GLY A 232 -26.08 -6.67 -7.85
C GLY A 232 -25.54 -5.24 -7.95
N SER A 233 -24.57 -4.85 -7.10
CA SER A 233 -24.08 -3.48 -7.00
C SER A 233 -22.56 -3.41 -7.22
N ARG A 234 -22.08 -2.34 -7.87
CA ARG A 234 -20.66 -2.00 -7.95
C ARG A 234 -20.11 -1.37 -6.67
N LYS A 235 -20.97 -0.99 -5.74
CA LYS A 235 -20.62 -0.39 -4.45
C LYS A 235 -20.87 -1.41 -3.35
N VAL A 236 -19.81 -1.89 -2.72
CA VAL A 236 -19.86 -2.98 -1.74
C VAL A 236 -19.26 -2.52 -0.41
N PRO A 237 -20.00 -2.64 0.73
CA PRO A 237 -19.42 -2.32 2.04
C PRO A 237 -18.16 -3.13 2.33
N PHE A 238 -17.16 -2.52 2.96
CA PHE A 238 -15.92 -3.21 3.36
C PHE A 238 -16.20 -4.41 4.27
N GLU A 239 -17.19 -4.30 5.16
CA GLU A 239 -17.59 -5.37 6.08
C GLU A 239 -18.08 -6.62 5.34
N VAL A 240 -18.74 -6.45 4.20
CA VAL A 240 -19.18 -7.55 3.34
C VAL A 240 -17.99 -8.30 2.75
N LEU A 241 -16.93 -7.58 2.40
CA LEU A 241 -15.69 -8.19 1.89
C LEU A 241 -14.84 -8.84 2.99
N GLY A 242 -15.19 -8.60 4.27
CA GLY A 242 -14.49 -9.15 5.42
C GLY A 242 -13.12 -8.49 5.67
N ILE A 243 -12.99 -7.23 5.28
CA ILE A 243 -11.78 -6.42 5.51
C ILE A 243 -12.12 -5.13 6.24
N ASN A 244 -11.18 -4.64 7.05
CA ASN A 244 -11.31 -3.33 7.67
C ASN A 244 -11.22 -2.23 6.61
N PRO A 245 -12.04 -1.19 6.70
CA PRO A 245 -11.95 -0.06 5.78
C PRO A 245 -10.70 0.79 6.04
N PRO A 246 -10.14 1.47 5.01
CA PRO A 246 -9.00 2.37 5.15
C PRO A 246 -9.39 3.72 5.78
N ARG A 247 -9.82 3.68 7.05
CA ARG A 247 -10.34 4.83 7.82
C ARG A 247 -9.50 5.16 9.06
N ASP A 248 -8.30 4.63 9.15
CA ASP A 248 -7.47 4.75 10.33
C ASP A 248 -5.99 4.92 9.97
N LEU A 249 -5.23 5.37 10.96
CA LEU A 249 -3.80 5.54 10.86
C LEU A 249 -3.12 5.38 12.23
N ALA A 250 -1.86 5.00 12.20
CA ALA A 250 -0.95 5.09 13.34
C ALA A 250 0.14 6.11 13.02
N PHE A 251 0.54 6.93 13.98
CA PHE A 251 1.51 7.98 13.76
C PHE A 251 2.47 8.19 14.95
N LYS A 252 3.65 8.67 14.64
CA LYS A 252 4.68 9.10 15.60
C LYS A 252 5.21 10.46 15.18
N VAL A 253 5.32 11.39 16.13
CA VAL A 253 6.04 12.66 15.95
C VAL A 253 7.44 12.45 16.49
N LEU A 254 8.46 12.75 15.68
CA LEU A 254 9.84 12.62 16.12
C LEU A 254 10.21 13.76 17.05
N PRO A 255 11.08 13.53 18.05
CA PRO A 255 11.64 14.60 18.89
C PRO A 255 12.32 15.69 18.04
N GLU A 256 12.34 16.93 18.58
CA GLU A 256 13.12 18.04 18.02
C GLU A 256 14.62 17.87 18.26
#